data_9f2f97c45dfc4403efe6519920420670
#
_entry.id   9f2f97c45dfc4403efe6519920420670
#
_cell.length_a   1.000
_cell.length_b   1.000
_cell.length_c   1.000
_cell.angle_alpha   90.00
_cell.angle_beta   90.00
_cell.angle_gamma   90.00
#
_symmetry.space_group_name_H-M   'P 1'
#
loop_
_entity.id
_entity.type
_entity.pdbx_description
1 polymer ?
#
loop_
_entity_poly.entity_id
_entity_poly.type
_entity_poly.pdbx_seq_one_letter_code
_entity_poly.pdbx_strand_id
1 'polypeptide(L)'
;MANMGNWADPDSLAARYLWTFFLGEFIGLTAFCTDKLKIDGADLQILACIAHFSSWQAINDGIDNGTISTENFDPAQIVHRPVNAKSIYLTLGMSRETVRRRLAYLCGRGLFQKVEGGYIFPVQRGDADFSRDIRVHMLGMAKRVQQLLKQIMPDEV
;
A
#
# COMPACT_ATOMS: atom_id res chain seq x y z
N MET A 1 -5.79 -4.93 34.21
CA MET A 1 -5.22 -5.13 32.86
C MET A 1 -3.90 -5.86 33.01
N ALA A 2 -3.67 -6.94 32.25
CA ALA A 2 -2.37 -7.59 32.27
C ALA A 2 -1.34 -6.62 31.69
N ASN A 3 -0.21 -6.43 32.40
CA ASN A 3 0.91 -5.66 31.88
C ASN A 3 1.48 -6.44 30.68
N MET A 4 1.23 -5.95 29.47
CA MET A 4 1.67 -6.61 28.24
C MET A 4 3.17 -6.45 27.96
N GLY A 5 3.91 -5.74 28.83
CA GLY A 5 5.33 -5.49 28.67
C GLY A 5 5.62 -4.35 27.69
N ASN A 6 6.92 -4.06 27.53
CA ASN A 6 7.39 -3.02 26.62
C ASN A 6 7.25 -3.48 25.16
N TRP A 7 6.42 -2.81 24.37
CA TRP A 7 6.21 -3.13 22.94
C TRP A 7 7.49 -3.01 22.09
N ALA A 8 8.48 -2.19 22.54
CA ALA A 8 9.77 -2.05 21.86
C ALA A 8 10.72 -3.23 22.15
N ASP A 9 10.40 -4.07 23.13
CA ASP A 9 11.11 -5.33 23.34
C ASP A 9 10.52 -6.40 22.39
N PRO A 10 11.32 -6.91 21.42
CA PRO A 10 10.84 -7.87 20.43
C PRO A 10 10.36 -9.20 21.03
N ASP A 11 10.78 -9.53 22.24
CA ASP A 11 10.38 -10.75 22.93
C ASP A 11 9.15 -10.57 23.83
N SER A 12 8.66 -9.34 23.97
CA SER A 12 7.49 -9.04 24.80
C SER A 12 6.19 -9.62 24.21
N LEU A 13 5.21 -9.83 25.08
CA LEU A 13 3.87 -10.25 24.64
C LEU A 13 3.23 -9.19 23.74
N ALA A 14 3.44 -7.90 24.02
CA ALA A 14 2.94 -6.79 23.20
C ALA A 14 3.50 -6.82 21.78
N ALA A 15 4.81 -7.04 21.62
CA ALA A 15 5.45 -7.15 20.31
C ALA A 15 4.92 -8.35 19.51
N ARG A 16 4.75 -9.50 20.16
CA ARG A 16 4.18 -10.71 19.53
C ARG A 16 2.73 -10.51 19.12
N TYR A 17 1.95 -9.82 19.92
CA TYR A 17 0.55 -9.50 19.62
C TYR A 17 0.44 -8.54 18.44
N LEU A 18 1.25 -7.47 18.41
CA LEU A 18 1.36 -6.55 17.28
C LEU A 18 1.71 -7.30 15.99
N TRP A 19 2.76 -8.11 16.03
CA TRP A 19 3.21 -8.89 14.87
C TRP A 19 2.10 -9.79 14.33
N THR A 20 1.45 -10.56 15.20
CA THR A 20 0.35 -11.45 14.81
C THR A 20 -0.81 -10.68 14.19
N PHE A 21 -1.15 -9.52 14.77
CA PHE A 21 -2.18 -8.64 14.25
C PHE A 21 -1.84 -8.14 12.84
N PHE A 22 -0.63 -7.59 12.64
CA PHE A 22 -0.23 -7.09 11.32
C PHE A 22 -0.16 -8.19 10.27
N LEU A 23 0.26 -9.40 10.63
CA LEU A 23 0.20 -10.55 9.72
C LEU A 23 -1.23 -10.84 9.29
N GLY A 24 -2.19 -10.84 10.21
CA GLY A 24 -3.61 -11.04 9.90
C GLY A 24 -4.16 -9.97 8.95
N GLU A 25 -3.85 -8.70 9.21
CA GLU A 25 -4.25 -7.58 8.33
C GLU A 25 -3.61 -7.68 6.95
N PHE A 26 -2.33 -8.05 6.88
CA PHE A 26 -1.63 -8.27 5.61
C PHE A 26 -2.25 -9.41 4.80
N ILE A 27 -2.55 -10.54 5.43
CA ILE A 27 -3.23 -11.68 4.79
C ILE A 27 -4.60 -11.25 4.27
N GLY A 28 -5.39 -10.55 5.09
CA GLY A 28 -6.72 -10.06 4.72
C GLY A 28 -6.69 -9.10 3.53
N LEU A 29 -5.77 -8.14 3.54
CA LEU A 29 -5.58 -7.19 2.43
C LEU A 29 -5.13 -7.92 1.15
N THR A 30 -4.19 -8.86 1.27
CA THR A 30 -3.70 -9.65 0.14
C THR A 30 -4.82 -10.46 -0.48
N ALA A 31 -5.59 -11.19 0.34
CA ALA A 31 -6.73 -11.99 -0.13
C ALA A 31 -7.78 -11.11 -0.82
N PHE A 32 -8.12 -9.98 -0.22
CA PHE A 32 -9.07 -9.01 -0.80
C PHE A 32 -8.61 -8.52 -2.18
N CYS A 33 -7.37 -8.04 -2.29
CA CYS A 33 -6.85 -7.49 -3.54
C CYS A 33 -6.72 -8.56 -4.64
N THR A 34 -6.22 -9.76 -4.30
CA THR A 34 -6.06 -10.84 -5.27
C THR A 34 -7.41 -11.36 -5.77
N ASP A 35 -8.41 -11.45 -4.89
CA ASP A 35 -9.75 -11.85 -5.29
C ASP A 35 -10.43 -10.79 -6.18
N LYS A 36 -10.42 -9.53 -5.77
CA LYS A 36 -11.04 -8.45 -6.53
C LYS A 36 -10.39 -8.23 -7.90
N LEU A 37 -9.06 -8.22 -7.95
CA LEU A 37 -8.32 -7.99 -9.19
C LEU A 37 -8.08 -9.25 -10.01
N LYS A 38 -8.34 -10.44 -9.47
CA LYS A 38 -8.04 -11.73 -10.13
C LYS A 38 -6.59 -11.80 -10.60
N ILE A 39 -5.67 -11.44 -9.70
CA ILE A 39 -4.22 -11.47 -9.89
C ILE A 39 -3.57 -12.36 -8.84
N ASP A 40 -2.34 -12.78 -9.07
CA ASP A 40 -1.57 -13.52 -8.07
C ASP A 40 -0.79 -12.61 -7.11
N GLY A 41 -0.15 -13.21 -6.10
CA GLY A 41 0.61 -12.45 -5.09
C GLY A 41 1.79 -11.68 -5.66
N ALA A 42 2.46 -12.19 -6.71
CA ALA A 42 3.58 -11.49 -7.32
C ALA A 42 3.11 -10.28 -8.15
N ASP A 43 1.97 -10.39 -8.81
CA ASP A 43 1.32 -9.26 -9.50
C ASP A 43 0.88 -8.20 -8.49
N LEU A 44 0.33 -8.62 -7.32
CA LEU A 44 -0.03 -7.71 -6.25
C LEU A 44 1.19 -6.96 -5.68
N GLN A 45 2.33 -7.64 -5.51
CA GLN A 45 3.57 -6.97 -5.07
C GLN A 45 4.02 -5.90 -6.06
N ILE A 46 3.97 -6.17 -7.37
CA ILE A 46 4.29 -5.18 -8.41
C ILE A 46 3.30 -4.01 -8.36
N LEU A 47 2.01 -4.30 -8.21
CA LEU A 47 0.96 -3.28 -8.08
C LEU A 47 1.20 -2.38 -6.87
N ALA A 48 1.44 -2.96 -5.71
CA ALA A 48 1.72 -2.21 -4.48
C ALA A 48 3.01 -1.37 -4.60
N CYS A 49 4.06 -1.93 -5.21
CA CYS A 49 5.32 -1.23 -5.46
C CYS A 49 5.11 0.02 -6.34
N ILE A 50 4.37 -0.10 -7.43
CA ILE A 50 4.09 1.04 -8.31
C ILE A 50 3.19 2.06 -7.61
N ALA A 51 2.11 1.63 -6.94
CA ALA A 51 1.21 2.52 -6.21
C ALA A 51 1.97 3.30 -5.14
N HIS A 52 2.86 2.64 -4.39
CA HIS A 52 3.67 3.28 -3.37
C HIS A 52 4.62 4.31 -3.97
N PHE A 53 5.50 3.92 -4.90
CA PHE A 53 6.52 4.82 -5.44
C PHE A 53 5.95 5.94 -6.31
N SER A 54 4.82 5.73 -7.00
CA SER A 54 4.21 6.77 -7.81
C SER A 54 3.48 7.84 -6.99
N SER A 55 2.97 7.48 -5.80
CA SER A 55 2.10 8.36 -5.01
C SER A 55 2.76 8.89 -3.74
N TRP A 56 3.57 8.07 -3.06
CA TRP A 56 4.09 8.39 -1.74
C TRP A 56 4.88 9.68 -1.68
N GLN A 57 5.84 9.84 -2.58
CA GLN A 57 6.68 11.03 -2.60
C GLN A 57 5.88 12.28 -2.99
N ALA A 58 4.95 12.15 -3.94
CA ALA A 58 4.09 13.26 -4.35
C ALA A 58 3.16 13.72 -3.23
N ILE A 59 2.63 12.79 -2.42
CA ILE A 59 1.79 13.10 -1.26
C ILE A 59 2.62 13.82 -0.20
N ASN A 60 3.78 13.27 0.17
CA ASN A 60 4.64 13.88 1.19
C ASN A 60 5.13 15.26 0.76
N ASP A 61 5.66 15.40 -0.45
CA ASP A 61 6.07 16.71 -0.99
C ASP A 61 4.90 17.72 -0.99
N GLY A 62 3.69 17.26 -1.32
CA GLY A 62 2.49 18.08 -1.32
C GLY A 62 2.06 18.53 0.07
N ILE A 63 2.17 17.67 1.07
CA ILE A 63 1.89 17.99 2.48
C ILE A 63 2.95 18.97 3.00
N ASP A 64 4.23 18.69 2.79
CA ASP A 64 5.35 19.51 3.26
C ASP A 64 5.34 20.92 2.66
N ASN A 65 4.91 21.03 1.40
CA ASN A 65 4.81 22.32 0.68
C ASN A 65 3.45 23.01 0.90
N GLY A 66 2.51 22.41 1.66
CA GLY A 66 1.18 22.95 1.90
C GLY A 66 0.26 22.99 0.66
N THR A 67 0.64 22.26 -0.42
CA THR A 67 -0.20 22.17 -1.64
C THR A 67 -1.27 21.09 -1.51
N ILE A 68 -1.10 20.13 -0.60
CA ILE A 68 -2.08 19.10 -0.26
C ILE A 68 -2.51 19.33 1.20
N SER A 69 -3.80 19.62 1.40
CA SER A 69 -4.41 19.68 2.72
C SER A 69 -5.00 18.33 3.11
N THR A 70 -4.77 17.90 4.35
CA THR A 70 -5.40 16.70 4.90
C THR A 70 -6.91 16.86 5.09
N GLU A 71 -7.41 18.10 5.16
CA GLU A 71 -8.84 18.39 5.36
C GLU A 71 -9.64 18.36 4.05
N ASN A 72 -9.00 18.75 2.93
CA ASN A 72 -9.64 18.89 1.62
C ASN A 72 -8.82 18.15 0.53
N PHE A 73 -8.48 16.89 0.80
CA PHE A 73 -7.67 16.08 -0.11
C PHE A 73 -8.43 15.72 -1.40
N ASP A 74 -7.95 16.22 -2.53
CA ASP A 74 -8.40 15.80 -3.86
C ASP A 74 -7.35 14.88 -4.50
N PRO A 75 -7.65 13.58 -4.70
CA PRO A 75 -6.73 12.65 -5.35
C PRO A 75 -6.26 13.08 -6.75
N ALA A 76 -7.03 13.92 -7.45
CA ALA A 76 -6.67 14.43 -8.77
C ALA A 76 -5.48 15.41 -8.73
N GLN A 77 -5.16 15.96 -7.57
CA GLN A 77 -4.01 16.86 -7.36
C GLN A 77 -2.68 16.09 -7.26
N ILE A 78 -2.72 14.77 -7.09
CA ILE A 78 -1.50 13.97 -7.02
C ILE A 78 -0.88 13.83 -8.41
N VAL A 79 0.29 14.42 -8.60
CA VAL A 79 1.11 14.20 -9.79
C VAL A 79 1.85 12.89 -9.65
N HIS A 80 1.28 11.82 -10.22
CA HIS A 80 1.90 10.50 -10.20
C HIS A 80 3.24 10.50 -10.95
N ARG A 81 4.31 10.04 -10.29
CA ARG A 81 5.63 9.89 -10.91
C ARG A 81 5.76 8.52 -11.56
N PRO A 82 6.30 8.42 -12.80
CA PRO A 82 6.54 7.12 -13.42
C PRO A 82 7.56 6.30 -12.62
N VAL A 83 7.24 5.03 -12.43
CA VAL A 83 8.13 4.06 -11.77
C VAL A 83 8.77 3.18 -12.81
N ASN A 84 10.11 3.21 -12.91
CA ASN A 84 10.81 2.42 -13.90
C ASN A 84 10.90 0.93 -13.47
N ALA A 85 10.98 0.03 -14.44
CA ALA A 85 11.03 -1.41 -14.18
C ALA A 85 12.26 -1.83 -13.34
N LYS A 86 13.36 -1.07 -13.42
CA LYS A 86 14.59 -1.33 -12.66
C LYS A 86 14.32 -1.18 -11.16
N SER A 87 13.68 -0.10 -10.74
CA SER A 87 13.31 0.11 -9.34
C SER A 87 12.43 -1.03 -8.83
N ILE A 88 11.46 -1.48 -9.64
CA ILE A 88 10.54 -2.55 -9.24
C ILE A 88 11.29 -3.86 -9.00
N TYR A 89 12.12 -4.32 -9.95
CA TYR A 89 12.81 -5.61 -9.78
C TYR A 89 13.87 -5.58 -8.67
N LEU A 90 14.53 -4.43 -8.44
CA LEU A 90 15.47 -4.27 -7.33
C LEU A 90 14.76 -4.30 -5.98
N THR A 91 13.63 -3.59 -5.87
CA THR A 91 12.86 -3.54 -4.61
C THR A 91 12.26 -4.89 -4.25
N LEU A 92 11.71 -5.61 -5.24
CA LEU A 92 11.01 -6.88 -5.00
C LEU A 92 11.92 -8.11 -5.04
N GLY A 93 13.21 -7.97 -5.40
CA GLY A 93 14.11 -9.10 -5.56
C GLY A 93 13.72 -10.06 -6.68
N MET A 94 12.87 -9.62 -7.63
CA MET A 94 12.41 -10.45 -8.75
C MET A 94 13.38 -10.35 -9.93
N SER A 95 13.39 -11.38 -10.79
CA SER A 95 14.16 -11.32 -12.02
C SER A 95 13.63 -10.24 -12.96
N ARG A 96 14.51 -9.56 -13.70
CA ARG A 96 14.14 -8.54 -14.68
C ARG A 96 13.10 -9.05 -15.68
N GLU A 97 13.27 -10.28 -16.16
CA GLU A 97 12.36 -10.88 -17.13
C GLU A 97 10.98 -11.19 -16.52
N THR A 98 10.94 -11.65 -15.26
CA THR A 98 9.69 -11.85 -14.54
C THR A 98 8.91 -10.54 -14.42
N VAL A 99 9.57 -9.46 -13.98
CA VAL A 99 8.93 -8.15 -13.85
C VAL A 99 8.45 -7.63 -15.21
N ARG A 100 9.27 -7.74 -16.26
CA ARG A 100 8.90 -7.30 -17.61
C ARG A 100 7.64 -8.01 -18.11
N ARG A 101 7.56 -9.33 -17.99
CA ARG A 101 6.41 -10.13 -18.43
C ARG A 101 5.15 -9.78 -17.65
N ARG A 102 5.27 -9.64 -16.32
CA ARG A 102 4.15 -9.30 -15.45
C ARG A 102 3.63 -7.88 -15.68
N LEU A 103 4.53 -6.91 -15.87
CA LEU A 103 4.15 -5.55 -16.24
C LEU A 103 3.39 -5.51 -17.56
N ALA A 104 3.83 -6.26 -18.58
CA ALA A 104 3.11 -6.34 -19.85
C ALA A 104 1.69 -6.92 -19.66
N TYR A 105 1.57 -7.98 -18.86
CA TYR A 105 0.28 -8.59 -18.53
C TYR A 105 -0.63 -7.58 -17.78
N LEU A 106 -0.14 -6.92 -16.74
CA LEU A 106 -0.91 -5.98 -15.93
C LEU A 106 -1.32 -4.72 -16.73
N CYS A 107 -0.44 -4.24 -17.63
CA CYS A 107 -0.79 -3.18 -18.58
C CYS A 107 -1.88 -3.61 -19.55
N GLY A 108 -1.80 -4.85 -20.09
CA GLY A 108 -2.83 -5.41 -20.97
C GLY A 108 -4.20 -5.52 -20.28
N ARG A 109 -4.21 -5.66 -18.96
CA ARG A 109 -5.44 -5.64 -18.14
C ARG A 109 -5.90 -4.22 -17.76
N GLY A 110 -5.16 -3.18 -18.12
CA GLY A 110 -5.49 -1.81 -17.77
C GLY A 110 -5.23 -1.42 -16.31
N LEU A 111 -4.52 -2.28 -15.55
CA LEU A 111 -4.17 -2.00 -14.16
C LEU A 111 -3.02 -0.99 -14.04
N PHE A 112 -2.21 -0.86 -15.09
CA PHE A 112 -1.16 0.14 -15.22
C PHE A 112 -1.16 0.76 -16.59
N GLN A 113 -0.60 1.95 -16.67
CA GLN A 113 -0.29 2.61 -17.92
C GLN A 113 1.21 2.77 -18.05
N LYS A 114 1.74 2.33 -19.21
CA LYS A 114 3.12 2.61 -19.58
C LYS A 114 3.19 4.03 -20.15
N VAL A 115 4.09 4.83 -19.58
CA VAL A 115 4.37 6.21 -20.01
C VAL A 115 5.86 6.40 -20.24
N GLU A 116 6.25 7.57 -20.70
CA GLU A 116 7.67 7.92 -20.74
C GLU A 116 8.27 7.87 -19.32
N GLY A 117 9.41 7.22 -19.17
CA GLY A 117 10.08 7.04 -17.88
C GLY A 117 9.61 5.83 -17.06
N GLY A 118 8.50 5.15 -17.41
CA GLY A 118 8.08 3.98 -16.65
C GLY A 118 6.59 3.63 -16.68
N TYR A 119 6.07 3.33 -15.51
CA TYR A 119 4.69 2.90 -15.29
C TYR A 119 4.03 3.76 -14.22
N ILE A 120 2.76 4.11 -14.45
CA ILE A 120 1.94 4.83 -13.47
C ILE A 120 0.65 4.06 -13.19
N PHE A 121 0.07 4.34 -12.03
CA PHE A 121 -1.29 3.89 -11.73
C PHE A 121 -2.28 4.80 -12.48
N PRO A 122 -3.19 4.27 -13.30
CA PRO A 122 -4.11 5.11 -14.05
C PRO A 122 -5.16 5.72 -13.11
N VAL A 123 -5.08 7.02 -12.89
CA VAL A 123 -6.01 7.77 -12.01
C VAL A 123 -7.46 7.73 -12.53
N GLN A 124 -7.65 7.57 -13.86
CA GLN A 124 -8.96 7.70 -14.50
C GLN A 124 -9.57 6.40 -15.03
N ARG A 125 -8.86 5.27 -14.96
CA ARG A 125 -9.34 3.98 -15.47
C ARG A 125 -9.36 2.87 -14.45
N GLY A 126 -8.96 3.14 -13.22
CA GLY A 126 -9.18 2.19 -12.16
C GLY A 126 -10.67 1.99 -12.01
N ASP A 127 -11.09 0.76 -11.92
CA ASP A 127 -12.40 0.40 -11.42
C ASP A 127 -12.67 1.31 -10.20
N ALA A 128 -13.51 2.33 -10.39
CA ALA A 128 -13.77 3.33 -9.34
C ALA A 128 -14.26 2.64 -8.06
N ASP A 129 -14.92 1.49 -8.24
CA ASP A 129 -15.39 0.64 -7.16
C ASP A 129 -14.21 -0.04 -6.45
N PHE A 130 -13.22 -0.59 -7.19
CA PHE A 130 -12.04 -1.17 -6.54
C PHE A 130 -11.24 -0.13 -5.76
N SER A 131 -11.00 1.04 -6.33
CA SER A 131 -10.28 2.11 -5.63
C SER A 131 -11.03 2.59 -4.38
N ARG A 132 -12.35 2.59 -4.41
CA ARG A 132 -13.20 2.86 -3.24
C ARG A 132 -13.13 1.73 -2.23
N ASP A 133 -13.29 0.50 -2.67
CA ASP A 133 -13.30 -0.70 -1.81
C ASP A 133 -11.96 -0.86 -1.08
N ILE A 134 -10.83 -0.64 -1.76
CA ILE A 134 -9.51 -0.71 -1.11
C ILE A 134 -9.34 0.40 -0.08
N ARG A 135 -9.81 1.63 -0.35
CA ARG A 135 -9.77 2.71 0.64
C ARG A 135 -10.61 2.38 1.87
N VAL A 136 -11.80 1.83 1.67
CA VAL A 136 -12.68 1.39 2.78
C VAL A 136 -12.00 0.30 3.60
N HIS A 137 -11.37 -0.68 2.94
CA HIS A 137 -10.62 -1.75 3.60
C HIS A 137 -9.44 -1.19 4.42
N MET A 138 -8.65 -0.29 3.82
CA MET A 138 -7.50 0.35 4.48
C MET A 138 -7.91 1.23 5.66
N LEU A 139 -9.02 1.98 5.56
CA LEU A 139 -9.57 2.76 6.68
C LEU A 139 -10.04 1.85 7.81
N GLY A 140 -10.65 0.72 7.49
CA GLY A 140 -11.02 -0.29 8.48
C GLY A 140 -9.79 -0.85 9.21
N MET A 141 -8.72 -1.17 8.46
CA MET A 141 -7.45 -1.60 9.02
C MET A 141 -6.85 -0.53 9.94
N ALA A 142 -6.79 0.73 9.50
CA ALA A 142 -6.25 1.84 10.29
C ALA A 142 -7.00 2.02 11.62
N LYS A 143 -8.33 1.90 11.62
CA LYS A 143 -9.15 1.95 12.85
C LYS A 143 -8.81 0.80 13.80
N ARG A 144 -8.64 -0.43 13.28
CA ARG A 144 -8.26 -1.59 14.11
C ARG A 144 -6.85 -1.44 14.68
N VAL A 145 -5.90 -0.92 13.89
CA VAL A 145 -4.55 -0.56 14.38
C VAL A 145 -4.64 0.46 15.50
N GLN A 146 -5.40 1.54 15.32
CA GLN A 146 -5.57 2.56 16.36
C GLN A 146 -6.17 1.98 17.65
N GLN A 147 -7.18 1.11 17.53
CA GLN A 147 -7.76 0.44 18.69
C GLN A 147 -6.75 -0.45 19.40
N LEU A 148 -5.95 -1.20 18.64
CA LEU A 148 -4.88 -2.03 19.18
C LEU A 148 -3.83 -1.21 19.91
N LEU A 149 -3.35 -0.11 19.32
CA LEU A 149 -2.36 0.77 19.94
C LEU A 149 -2.88 1.35 21.26
N LYS A 150 -4.13 1.79 21.34
CA LYS A 150 -4.76 2.23 22.58
C LYS A 150 -4.83 1.15 23.67
N GLN A 151 -4.88 -0.12 23.29
CA GLN A 151 -4.86 -1.23 24.26
C GLN A 151 -3.46 -1.53 24.77
N ILE A 152 -2.44 -1.39 23.91
CA ILE A 152 -1.05 -1.72 24.22
C ILE A 152 -0.30 -0.54 24.83
N MET A 153 -0.59 0.68 24.39
CA MET A 153 0.08 1.92 24.77
C MET A 153 -0.96 2.99 25.19
N PRO A 154 -1.70 2.77 26.28
CA PRO A 154 -2.78 3.67 26.68
C PRO A 154 -2.32 5.09 26.98
N ASP A 155 -1.07 5.28 27.38
CA ASP A 155 -0.49 6.56 27.80
C ASP A 155 0.26 7.32 26.68
N GLU A 156 0.37 6.72 25.47
CA GLU A 156 1.13 7.29 24.34
C GLU A 156 0.25 7.68 23.14
N VAL A 157 -1.06 7.42 23.17
CA VAL A 157 -1.99 7.61 22.02
C VAL A 157 -3.15 8.53 22.35
#